data_16866faf901450761362bc2b2333a8c8
#
_entry.id   16866faf901450761362bc2b2333a8c8
#
_cell.length_a   1.000
_cell.length_b   1.000
_cell.length_c   1.000
_cell.angle_alpha   90.00
_cell.angle_beta   90.00
_cell.angle_gamma   90.00
#
_symmetry.space_group_name_H-M   'P 1'
#
loop_
_entity.id
_entity.type
_entity.pdbx_description
1 polymer ?
#
loop_
_entity_poly.entity_id
_entity_poly.type
_entity_poly.pdbx_seq_one_letter_code
_entity_poly.pdbx_strand_id
1 'polypeptide(L)'
;MKQLRLPIFNSNIKYYNLRIVPPEDAFNRVMEFKKLFEFAYGKQPLSGSKPHITLASFKMNSKYQDELIEMLERLSKRNRFELTINGFDVFEASKTLYLKVHQTHAIEDLHRDILSIYSNGPKKLLKSFMISETPYITIAKANGKRMLNDSLKYFQENPYYNQIEVDHLTLVSRLKYRTWDWEHQIPLS
;
A
#
# COMPACT_ATOMS: atom_id res chain seq x y z
N MET A 1 -5.03 21.31 -45.32
CA MET A 1 -5.19 20.26 -44.26
C MET A 1 -4.49 20.72 -43.00
N LYS A 2 -5.24 21.05 -41.92
CA LYS A 2 -4.65 21.39 -40.62
C LYS A 2 -4.32 20.07 -39.91
N GLN A 3 -3.02 19.82 -39.73
CA GLN A 3 -2.54 18.71 -38.92
C GLN A 3 -2.97 18.94 -37.46
N LEU A 4 -3.92 18.14 -36.96
CA LEU A 4 -4.26 18.08 -35.54
C LEU A 4 -3.03 17.52 -34.79
N ARG A 5 -2.25 18.43 -34.18
CA ARG A 5 -1.25 18.03 -33.19
C ARG A 5 -2.01 17.56 -31.94
N LEU A 6 -2.11 16.23 -31.77
CA LEU A 6 -2.52 15.66 -30.49
C LEU A 6 -1.57 16.20 -29.41
N PRO A 7 -2.09 16.72 -28.30
CA PRO A 7 -1.23 17.14 -27.21
C PRO A 7 -0.49 15.89 -26.71
N ILE A 8 0.83 15.88 -26.87
CA ILE A 8 1.71 14.91 -26.24
C ILE A 8 1.58 15.17 -24.73
N PHE A 9 0.70 14.42 -24.05
CA PHE A 9 0.64 14.39 -22.60
C PHE A 9 1.88 13.66 -22.06
N ASN A 10 3.04 14.29 -22.19
CA ASN A 10 4.22 13.95 -21.40
C ASN A 10 4.00 14.44 -19.96
N SER A 11 2.99 13.91 -19.28
CA SER A 11 2.88 14.17 -17.85
C SER A 11 3.89 13.27 -17.15
N ASN A 12 5.06 13.81 -16.82
CA ASN A 12 6.04 13.18 -15.92
C ASN A 12 5.46 12.96 -14.50
N ILE A 13 4.14 13.07 -14.35
CA ILE A 13 3.45 12.84 -13.09
C ILE A 13 3.31 11.33 -12.88
N LYS A 14 3.96 10.84 -11.84
CA LYS A 14 3.81 9.46 -11.34
C LYS A 14 2.95 9.43 -10.09
N TYR A 15 2.35 8.27 -9.85
CA TYR A 15 1.69 7.90 -8.60
C TYR A 15 2.72 7.19 -7.74
N TYR A 16 2.83 7.59 -6.50
CA TYR A 16 3.74 7.01 -5.52
C TYR A 16 2.96 6.39 -4.36
N ASN A 17 3.51 5.33 -3.80
CA ASN A 17 3.00 4.70 -2.60
C ASN A 17 4.17 4.28 -1.72
N LEU A 18 4.23 4.81 -0.51
CA LEU A 18 5.13 4.36 0.54
C LEU A 18 4.42 3.27 1.34
N ARG A 19 5.04 2.12 1.49
CA ARG A 19 4.41 0.92 2.03
C ARG A 19 5.37 0.04 2.82
N ILE A 20 4.80 -0.84 3.62
CA ILE A 20 5.48 -2.00 4.18
C ILE A 20 5.10 -3.20 3.32
N VAL A 21 6.09 -3.98 2.87
CA VAL A 21 5.89 -5.28 2.22
C VAL A 21 6.16 -6.34 3.28
N PRO A 22 5.22 -7.26 3.55
CA PRO A 22 5.45 -8.32 4.51
C PRO A 22 6.63 -9.21 4.12
N PRO A 23 7.35 -9.82 5.10
CA PRO A 23 8.36 -10.84 4.82
C PRO A 23 7.82 -11.99 3.99
N GLU A 24 8.70 -12.75 3.34
CA GLU A 24 8.36 -13.73 2.30
C GLU A 24 7.31 -14.77 2.75
N ASP A 25 7.42 -15.30 3.94
CA ASP A 25 6.47 -16.27 4.51
C ASP A 25 5.08 -15.68 4.66
N ALA A 26 4.96 -14.50 5.29
CA ALA A 26 3.70 -13.77 5.43
C ALA A 26 3.16 -13.31 4.06
N PHE A 27 4.04 -12.85 3.17
CA PHE A 27 3.68 -12.48 1.80
C PHE A 27 3.03 -13.64 1.05
N ASN A 28 3.68 -14.82 1.07
CA ASN A 28 3.19 -16.02 0.41
C ASN A 28 1.85 -16.48 0.99
N ARG A 29 1.71 -16.43 2.33
CA ARG A 29 0.46 -16.76 2.99
C ARG A 29 -0.70 -15.83 2.58
N VAL A 30 -0.45 -14.54 2.49
CA VAL A 30 -1.46 -13.59 2.00
C VAL A 30 -1.81 -13.86 0.53
N MET A 31 -0.83 -14.23 -0.31
CA MET A 31 -1.11 -14.63 -1.70
C MET A 31 -1.97 -15.88 -1.79
N GLU A 32 -1.82 -16.84 -0.87
CA GLU A 32 -2.72 -18.00 -0.77
C GLU A 32 -4.16 -17.57 -0.47
N PHE A 33 -4.37 -16.67 0.50
CA PHE A 33 -5.71 -16.14 0.79
C PHE A 33 -6.33 -15.44 -0.43
N LYS A 34 -5.54 -14.70 -1.18
CA LYS A 34 -5.99 -14.07 -2.43
C LYS A 34 -6.41 -15.11 -3.48
N LYS A 35 -5.63 -16.19 -3.62
CA LYS A 35 -5.97 -17.33 -4.51
C LYS A 35 -7.23 -18.05 -4.05
N LEU A 36 -7.40 -18.28 -2.74
CA LEU A 36 -8.62 -18.87 -2.17
C LEU A 36 -9.84 -17.99 -2.45
N PHE A 37 -9.71 -16.68 -2.28
CA PHE A 37 -10.78 -15.75 -2.64
C PHE A 37 -11.12 -15.83 -4.13
N GLU A 38 -10.11 -15.82 -5.01
CA GLU A 38 -10.29 -15.90 -6.45
C GLU A 38 -10.90 -17.24 -6.89
N PHE A 39 -10.53 -18.33 -6.24
CA PHE A 39 -11.11 -19.66 -6.47
C PHE A 39 -12.60 -19.69 -6.11
N ALA A 40 -12.99 -19.12 -4.95
CA ALA A 40 -14.36 -19.15 -4.47
C ALA A 40 -15.29 -18.14 -5.17
N TYR A 41 -14.77 -16.98 -5.57
CA TYR A 41 -15.58 -15.83 -6.03
C TYR A 41 -15.20 -15.32 -7.43
N GLY A 42 -14.26 -15.97 -8.09
CA GLY A 42 -13.71 -15.52 -9.37
C GLY A 42 -12.75 -14.32 -9.20
N LYS A 43 -12.10 -13.96 -10.29
CA LYS A 43 -11.15 -12.84 -10.31
C LYS A 43 -11.85 -11.52 -10.02
N GLN A 44 -11.44 -10.87 -8.97
CA GLN A 44 -11.98 -9.59 -8.51
C GLN A 44 -10.88 -8.50 -8.48
N PRO A 45 -11.24 -7.21 -8.45
CA PRO A 45 -10.26 -6.14 -8.30
C PRO A 45 -9.39 -6.37 -7.06
N LEU A 46 -8.10 -6.16 -7.17
CA LEU A 46 -7.06 -6.30 -6.15
C LEU A 46 -6.73 -7.74 -5.71
N SER A 47 -7.47 -8.78 -6.16
CA SER A 47 -7.12 -10.18 -5.83
C SER A 47 -5.71 -10.55 -6.32
N GLY A 48 -5.25 -10.03 -7.45
CA GLY A 48 -3.90 -10.25 -7.98
C GLY A 48 -2.85 -9.22 -7.53
N SER A 49 -3.19 -8.26 -6.63
CA SER A 49 -2.21 -7.27 -6.17
C SER A 49 -1.22 -7.87 -5.18
N LYS A 50 0.06 -7.45 -5.23
CA LYS A 50 1.06 -7.85 -4.24
C LYS A 50 0.66 -7.39 -2.83
N PRO A 51 0.81 -8.24 -1.78
CA PRO A 51 0.55 -7.88 -0.39
C PRO A 51 1.37 -6.68 0.06
N HIS A 52 0.74 -5.73 0.72
CA HIS A 52 1.40 -4.58 1.32
C HIS A 52 0.49 -3.84 2.30
N ILE A 53 1.08 -3.11 3.21
CA ILE A 53 0.44 -2.13 4.09
C ILE A 53 0.79 -0.74 3.56
N THR A 54 -0.19 0.02 3.11
CA THR A 54 0.04 1.41 2.65
C THR A 54 0.26 2.32 3.85
N LEU A 55 1.33 3.12 3.81
CA LEU A 55 1.61 4.18 4.78
C LEU A 55 1.19 5.55 4.24
N ALA A 56 1.61 5.86 3.03
CA ALA A 56 1.24 7.11 2.36
C ALA A 56 1.09 6.92 0.85
N SER A 57 0.26 7.75 0.24
CA SER A 57 0.11 7.81 -1.22
C SER A 57 0.05 9.26 -1.70
N PHE A 58 0.61 9.52 -2.88
CA PHE A 58 0.67 10.86 -3.46
C PHE A 58 0.97 10.81 -4.96
N LYS A 59 0.94 11.98 -5.59
CA LYS A 59 1.35 12.19 -6.99
C LYS A 59 2.47 13.22 -7.01
N MET A 60 3.46 13.02 -7.88
CA MET A 60 4.57 13.94 -8.03
C MET A 60 5.16 13.86 -9.45
N ASN A 61 5.78 14.94 -9.89
CA ASN A 61 6.58 14.90 -11.11
C ASN A 61 7.85 14.09 -10.86
N SER A 62 8.13 13.10 -11.70
CA SER A 62 9.26 12.18 -11.54
C SER A 62 10.65 12.85 -11.55
N LYS A 63 10.77 14.08 -12.06
CA LYS A 63 12.02 14.82 -11.98
C LYS A 63 12.49 15.15 -10.55
N TYR A 64 11.59 15.05 -9.57
CA TYR A 64 11.89 15.29 -8.15
C TYR A 64 12.03 13.97 -7.35
N GLN A 65 12.16 12.84 -8.06
CA GLN A 65 12.19 11.52 -7.41
C GLN A 65 13.42 11.35 -6.52
N ASP A 66 14.59 11.80 -6.96
CA ASP A 66 15.84 11.69 -6.21
C ASP A 66 15.76 12.55 -4.92
N GLU A 67 15.25 13.79 -5.03
CA GLU A 67 15.02 14.65 -3.87
C GLU A 67 14.05 13.99 -2.84
N LEU A 68 13.00 13.34 -3.33
CA LEU A 68 12.08 12.59 -2.47
C LEU A 68 12.78 11.44 -1.77
N ILE A 69 13.63 10.68 -2.48
CA ILE A 69 14.39 9.56 -1.90
C ILE A 69 15.28 10.07 -0.76
N GLU A 70 16.10 11.09 -1.00
CA GLU A 70 16.98 11.69 0.01
C GLU A 70 16.21 12.10 1.27
N MET A 71 14.99 12.59 1.12
CA MET A 71 14.15 12.97 2.26
C MET A 71 13.61 11.76 3.00
N LEU A 72 13.18 10.72 2.29
CA LEU A 72 12.66 9.49 2.86
C LEU A 72 13.76 8.63 3.51
N GLU A 73 15.00 8.71 3.03
CA GLU A 73 16.16 8.05 3.65
C GLU A 73 16.38 8.45 5.12
N ARG A 74 15.84 9.57 5.57
CA ARG A 74 15.85 9.95 6.99
C ARG A 74 15.12 8.93 7.87
N LEU A 75 14.17 8.18 7.29
CA LEU A 75 13.44 7.11 7.98
C LEU A 75 14.32 5.90 8.28
N SER A 76 15.46 5.74 7.62
CA SER A 76 16.41 4.63 7.87
C SER A 76 17.03 4.67 9.27
N LYS A 77 16.96 5.81 9.96
CA LYS A 77 17.40 5.96 11.36
C LYS A 77 16.41 5.37 12.38
N ARG A 78 15.26 4.91 11.93
CA ARG A 78 14.30 4.23 12.80
C ARG A 78 14.70 2.78 13.02
N ASN A 79 14.50 2.33 14.24
CA ASN A 79 14.66 0.92 14.56
C ASN A 79 13.62 0.08 13.81
N ARG A 80 13.98 -1.16 13.52
CA ARG A 80 13.04 -2.21 13.12
C ARG A 80 11.96 -2.36 14.18
N PHE A 81 10.79 -2.81 13.78
CA PHE A 81 9.67 -2.99 14.67
C PHE A 81 8.78 -4.15 14.24
N GLU A 82 8.01 -4.66 15.17
CA GLU A 82 7.07 -5.73 14.91
C GLU A 82 5.65 -5.20 14.66
N LEU A 83 4.95 -5.90 13.77
CA LEU A 83 3.53 -5.72 13.53
C LEU A 83 2.79 -7.04 13.73
N THR A 84 1.61 -6.96 14.32
CA THR A 84 0.70 -8.10 14.47
C THR A 84 -0.40 -8.05 13.43
N ILE A 85 -0.51 -9.11 12.64
CA ILE A 85 -1.64 -9.38 11.74
C ILE A 85 -2.61 -10.27 12.49
N ASN A 86 -3.89 -9.87 12.61
CA ASN A 86 -4.87 -10.62 13.40
C ASN A 86 -6.26 -10.60 12.79
N GLY A 87 -6.55 -11.65 12.04
CA GLY A 87 -7.87 -11.93 11.49
C GLY A 87 -8.28 -11.04 10.33
N PHE A 88 -9.46 -11.32 9.82
CA PHE A 88 -10.04 -10.65 8.66
C PHE A 88 -11.13 -9.66 9.07
N ASP A 89 -11.30 -8.63 8.25
CA ASP A 89 -12.37 -7.66 8.40
C ASP A 89 -12.71 -7.00 7.04
N VAL A 90 -13.70 -6.12 7.01
CA VAL A 90 -14.16 -5.49 5.77
C VAL A 90 -14.33 -3.98 5.91
N PHE A 91 -13.98 -3.27 4.84
CA PHE A 91 -14.44 -1.90 4.64
C PHE A 91 -15.73 -1.94 3.79
N GLU A 92 -16.90 -1.74 4.40
CA GLU A 92 -18.18 -1.81 3.71
C GLU A 92 -18.29 -0.81 2.56
N ALA A 93 -17.87 0.43 2.77
CA ALA A 93 -17.95 1.50 1.77
C ALA A 93 -17.16 1.18 0.50
N SER A 94 -15.97 0.63 0.61
CA SER A 94 -15.14 0.24 -0.53
C SER A 94 -15.32 -1.21 -0.96
N LYS A 95 -16.11 -2.00 -0.20
CA LYS A 95 -16.33 -3.44 -0.38
C LYS A 95 -15.02 -4.25 -0.38
N THR A 96 -14.10 -3.90 0.49
CA THR A 96 -12.77 -4.50 0.56
C THR A 96 -12.68 -5.48 1.71
N LEU A 97 -12.35 -6.75 1.42
CA LEU A 97 -11.92 -7.74 2.41
C LEU A 97 -10.42 -7.55 2.66
N TYR A 98 -10.02 -7.50 3.91
CA TYR A 98 -8.63 -7.28 4.30
C TYR A 98 -8.23 -8.05 5.56
N LEU A 99 -6.92 -8.23 5.76
CA LEU A 99 -6.32 -8.64 7.02
C LEU A 99 -6.08 -7.42 7.89
N LYS A 100 -6.54 -7.50 9.14
CA LYS A 100 -6.29 -6.48 10.17
C LYS A 100 -4.82 -6.48 10.56
N VAL A 101 -4.23 -5.31 10.63
CA VAL A 101 -2.93 -5.08 11.23
C VAL A 101 -3.13 -4.21 12.46
N HIS A 102 -2.61 -4.65 13.60
CA HIS A 102 -2.73 -3.87 14.83
C HIS A 102 -1.91 -2.59 14.69
N GLN A 103 -2.56 -1.47 14.97
CA GLN A 103 -1.87 -0.19 15.09
C GLN A 103 -0.98 -0.21 16.33
N THR A 104 0.28 0.14 16.15
CA THR A 104 1.27 0.21 17.21
C THR A 104 1.82 1.64 17.32
N HIS A 105 2.41 1.98 18.44
CA HIS A 105 3.12 3.26 18.59
C HIS A 105 4.19 3.46 17.51
N ALA A 106 4.84 2.35 17.05
CA ALA A 106 5.81 2.42 15.97
C ALA A 106 5.20 2.92 14.64
N ILE A 107 3.98 2.47 14.31
CA ILE A 107 3.25 2.97 13.12
C ILE A 107 2.83 4.44 13.30
N GLU A 108 2.36 4.81 14.49
CA GLU A 108 1.97 6.20 14.78
C GLU A 108 3.16 7.15 14.68
N ASP A 109 4.30 6.74 15.22
CA ASP A 109 5.55 7.48 15.13
C ASP A 109 6.03 7.60 13.70
N LEU A 110 5.95 6.51 12.93
CA LEU A 110 6.29 6.50 11.52
C LEU A 110 5.38 7.46 10.71
N HIS A 111 4.08 7.47 11.00
CA HIS A 111 3.15 8.43 10.38
C HIS A 111 3.51 9.88 10.72
N ARG A 112 3.91 10.18 11.97
CA ARG A 112 4.36 11.53 12.37
C ARG A 112 5.61 11.95 11.60
N ASP A 113 6.58 11.05 11.42
CA ASP A 113 7.78 11.36 10.65
C ASP A 113 7.48 11.58 9.17
N ILE A 114 6.63 10.73 8.56
CA ILE A 114 6.20 10.91 7.18
C ILE A 114 5.50 12.27 7.01
N LEU A 115 4.62 12.65 7.94
CA LEU A 115 3.97 13.96 7.94
C LEU A 115 4.97 15.11 8.12
N SER A 116 5.98 14.94 8.99
CA SER A 116 7.06 15.92 9.16
C SER A 116 7.87 16.10 7.90
N ILE A 117 8.26 15.00 7.23
CA ILE A 117 8.95 15.02 5.94
C ILE A 117 8.09 15.75 4.91
N TYR A 118 6.80 15.42 4.82
CA TYR A 118 5.87 16.07 3.90
C TYR A 118 5.74 17.58 4.18
N SER A 119 5.63 17.98 5.44
CA SER A 119 5.38 19.38 5.85
C SER A 119 6.62 20.27 5.67
N ASN A 120 7.82 19.74 5.97
CA ASN A 120 9.08 20.46 5.94
C ASN A 120 9.82 20.33 4.59
N GLY A 121 9.34 19.45 3.72
CA GLY A 121 9.96 19.12 2.44
C GLY A 121 9.16 19.62 1.24
N PRO A 122 8.94 18.74 0.25
CA PRO A 122 8.41 19.13 -1.04
C PRO A 122 6.89 19.29 -1.05
N LYS A 123 6.28 19.87 0.00
CA LYS A 123 4.82 20.06 0.09
C LYS A 123 4.21 20.62 -1.20
N LYS A 124 4.91 21.53 -1.88
CA LYS A 124 4.49 22.10 -3.16
C LYS A 124 4.62 21.12 -4.33
N LEU A 125 5.44 20.09 -4.19
CA LEU A 125 5.73 19.10 -5.24
C LEU A 125 4.77 17.89 -5.16
N LEU A 126 4.30 17.55 -3.94
CA LEU A 126 3.41 16.41 -3.72
C LEU A 126 1.95 16.84 -3.86
N LYS A 127 1.25 16.20 -4.80
CA LYS A 127 -0.19 16.42 -5.02
C LYS A 127 -0.98 15.23 -4.47
N SER A 128 -2.18 15.49 -3.95
CA SER A 128 -3.09 14.45 -3.43
C SER A 128 -2.39 13.55 -2.39
N PHE A 129 -1.62 14.15 -1.50
CA PHE A 129 -0.98 13.43 -0.40
C PHE A 129 -2.02 12.93 0.60
N MET A 130 -1.94 11.64 0.93
CA MET A 130 -2.79 10.99 1.93
C MET A 130 -1.96 10.03 2.77
N ILE A 131 -2.16 10.07 4.06
CA ILE A 131 -1.70 9.06 5.03
C ILE A 131 -2.80 7.98 5.15
N SER A 132 -2.40 6.73 5.25
CA SER A 132 -3.30 5.62 5.58
C SER A 132 -3.32 5.43 7.10
N GLU A 133 -4.30 6.02 7.77
CA GLU A 133 -4.38 6.00 9.24
C GLU A 133 -4.59 4.59 9.81
N THR A 134 -5.32 3.74 9.09
CA THR A 134 -5.57 2.36 9.50
C THR A 134 -4.66 1.42 8.70
N PRO A 135 -3.74 0.69 9.35
CA PRO A 135 -2.92 -0.30 8.67
C PRO A 135 -3.73 -1.57 8.35
N TYR A 136 -3.62 -2.05 7.12
CA TYR A 136 -4.28 -3.28 6.67
C TYR A 136 -3.61 -3.87 5.42
N ILE A 137 -3.87 -5.16 5.17
CA ILE A 137 -3.44 -5.84 3.94
C ILE A 137 -4.67 -6.27 3.15
N THR A 138 -4.86 -5.71 1.97
CA THR A 138 -6.01 -6.04 1.10
C THR A 138 -5.93 -7.49 0.61
N ILE A 139 -7.04 -8.21 0.74
CA ILE A 139 -7.24 -9.51 0.08
C ILE A 139 -7.87 -9.29 -1.29
N ALA A 140 -9.08 -8.75 -1.34
CA ALA A 140 -9.78 -8.47 -2.58
C ALA A 140 -10.84 -7.39 -2.41
N LYS A 141 -11.33 -6.85 -3.53
CA LYS A 141 -12.48 -5.96 -3.54
C LYS A 141 -13.69 -6.72 -4.09
N ALA A 142 -14.67 -6.99 -3.24
CA ALA A 142 -15.84 -7.77 -3.60
C ALA A 142 -16.77 -7.05 -4.60
N ASN A 143 -17.44 -7.81 -5.45
CA ASN A 143 -18.47 -7.31 -6.34
C ASN A 143 -19.86 -7.33 -5.63
N GLY A 144 -20.07 -6.40 -4.72
CA GLY A 144 -21.34 -6.25 -4.01
C GLY A 144 -21.27 -6.67 -2.54
N LYS A 145 -22.31 -6.26 -1.78
CA LYS A 145 -22.38 -6.45 -0.32
C LYS A 145 -22.52 -7.93 0.06
N ARG A 146 -23.30 -8.69 -0.72
CA ARG A 146 -23.49 -10.13 -0.47
C ARG A 146 -22.16 -10.88 -0.52
N MET A 147 -21.41 -10.74 -1.62
CA MET A 147 -20.09 -11.38 -1.76
C MET A 147 -19.13 -10.95 -0.63
N LEU A 148 -19.17 -9.68 -0.22
CA LEU A 148 -18.35 -9.17 0.87
C LEU A 148 -18.65 -9.89 2.18
N ASN A 149 -19.93 -10.01 2.55
CA ASN A 149 -20.35 -10.66 3.79
C ASN A 149 -20.08 -12.17 3.78
N ASP A 150 -20.38 -12.84 2.66
CA ASP A 150 -20.13 -14.27 2.50
C ASP A 150 -18.62 -14.57 2.57
N SER A 151 -17.79 -13.73 1.94
CA SER A 151 -16.34 -13.89 2.01
C SER A 151 -15.80 -13.61 3.42
N LEU A 152 -16.27 -12.57 4.11
CA LEU A 152 -15.87 -12.31 5.48
C LEU A 152 -16.16 -13.52 6.39
N LYS A 153 -17.38 -14.06 6.33
CA LYS A 153 -17.78 -15.25 7.10
C LYS A 153 -16.84 -16.42 6.83
N TYR A 154 -16.60 -16.73 5.56
CA TYR A 154 -15.71 -17.84 5.15
C TYR A 154 -14.28 -17.67 5.72
N PHE A 155 -13.70 -16.47 5.64
CA PHE A 155 -12.35 -16.23 6.12
C PHE A 155 -12.26 -16.14 7.65
N GLN A 156 -13.33 -15.73 8.34
CA GLN A 156 -13.37 -15.71 9.81
C GLN A 156 -13.43 -17.11 10.45
N GLU A 157 -13.92 -18.13 9.74
CA GLU A 157 -13.87 -19.52 10.18
C GLU A 157 -12.44 -20.08 10.26
N ASN A 158 -11.49 -19.47 9.53
CA ASN A 158 -10.08 -19.83 9.52
C ASN A 158 -9.21 -18.58 9.81
N PRO A 159 -9.22 -18.07 11.05
CA PRO A 159 -8.52 -16.84 11.40
C PRO A 159 -7.01 -16.99 11.19
N TYR A 160 -6.38 -15.93 10.74
CA TYR A 160 -4.94 -15.86 10.57
C TYR A 160 -4.33 -14.90 11.59
N TYR A 161 -3.34 -15.40 12.30
CA TYR A 161 -2.51 -14.63 13.23
C TYR A 161 -1.05 -14.77 12.82
N ASN A 162 -0.33 -13.66 12.78
CA ASN A 162 1.12 -13.65 12.55
C ASN A 162 1.74 -12.40 13.17
N GLN A 163 3.01 -12.49 13.58
CA GLN A 163 3.86 -11.37 13.92
C GLN A 163 4.94 -11.25 12.84
N ILE A 164 5.11 -10.07 12.31
CA ILE A 164 6.10 -9.79 11.26
C ILE A 164 7.05 -8.69 11.72
N GLU A 165 8.34 -8.89 11.48
CA GLU A 165 9.32 -7.83 11.61
C GLU A 165 9.30 -6.93 10.37
N VAL A 166 9.34 -5.62 10.60
CA VAL A 166 9.50 -4.61 9.56
C VAL A 166 10.94 -4.11 9.61
N ASP A 167 11.74 -4.52 8.64
CA ASP A 167 13.16 -4.19 8.49
C ASP A 167 13.42 -3.15 7.40
N HIS A 168 12.43 -2.87 6.56
CA HIS A 168 12.51 -1.83 5.53
C HIS A 168 11.15 -1.29 5.14
N LEU A 169 11.16 -0.09 4.58
CA LEU A 169 10.00 0.50 3.88
C LEU A 169 10.26 0.45 2.38
N THR A 170 9.20 0.41 1.59
CA THR A 170 9.30 0.39 0.12
C THR A 170 8.55 1.56 -0.48
N LEU A 171 9.24 2.42 -1.21
CA LEU A 171 8.63 3.41 -2.08
C LEU A 171 8.45 2.80 -3.47
N VAL A 172 7.22 2.84 -3.99
CA VAL A 172 6.95 2.39 -5.37
C VAL A 172 6.34 3.51 -6.19
N SER A 173 6.56 3.47 -7.50
CA SER A 173 5.92 4.42 -8.41
C SER A 173 5.38 3.76 -9.67
N ARG A 174 4.42 4.45 -10.30
CA ARG A 174 3.86 4.07 -11.60
C ARG A 174 3.32 5.27 -12.36
N LEU A 175 3.23 5.17 -13.65
CA LEU A 175 2.36 6.04 -14.44
C LEU A 175 0.89 5.72 -14.19
N LYS A 176 0.00 6.67 -14.49
CA LYS A 176 -1.45 6.45 -14.40
C LYS A 176 -1.87 5.25 -15.27
N TYR A 177 -2.69 4.37 -14.71
CA TYR A 177 -3.19 3.14 -15.37
C TYR A 177 -2.11 2.09 -15.73
N ARG A 178 -0.89 2.19 -15.18
CA ARG A 178 0.17 1.19 -15.34
C ARG A 178 0.37 0.39 -14.05
N THR A 179 1.13 -0.69 -14.15
CA THR A 179 1.61 -1.46 -12.98
C THR A 179 2.67 -0.68 -12.22
N TRP A 180 2.90 -1.05 -10.97
CA TRP A 180 4.03 -0.56 -10.18
C TRP A 180 5.31 -1.15 -10.80
N ASP A 181 6.08 -0.31 -11.46
CA ASP A 181 7.22 -0.70 -12.31
C ASP A 181 8.57 -0.19 -11.79
N TRP A 182 8.55 0.54 -10.71
CA TRP A 182 9.73 1.04 -10.03
C TRP A 182 9.56 0.97 -8.52
N GLU A 183 10.64 0.55 -7.83
CA GLU A 183 10.68 0.49 -6.37
C GLU A 183 12.04 0.90 -5.81
N HIS A 184 12.04 1.41 -4.60
CA HIS A 184 13.19 1.77 -3.80
C HIS A 184 12.96 1.35 -2.36
N GLN A 185 13.90 0.62 -1.78
CA GLN A 185 13.85 0.17 -0.39
C GLN A 185 14.61 1.12 0.52
N ILE A 186 14.03 1.43 1.66
CA ILE A 186 14.59 2.25 2.73
C ILE A 186 14.78 1.32 3.92
N PRO A 187 16.01 0.83 4.17
CA PRO A 187 16.28 -0.09 5.28
C PRO A 187 16.06 0.63 6.61
N LEU A 188 15.62 -0.11 7.63
CA LEU A 188 15.52 0.35 9.02
C LEU A 188 16.72 -0.20 9.83
N SER A 189 17.11 0.55 10.84
CA SER A 189 18.30 0.23 11.69
C SER A 189 18.04 -0.93 12.66
#